data_8027916f54881c967aad1f1a4d73617b
#
_entry.id   8027916f54881c967aad1f1a4d73617b
#
_cell.length_a   1.000
_cell.length_b   1.000
_cell.length_c   1.000
_cell.angle_alpha   90.00
_cell.angle_beta   90.00
_cell.angle_gamma   90.00
#
_symmetry.space_group_name_H-M   'P 1'
#
loop_
_entity.id
_entity.type
_entity.pdbx_description
1 polymer ?
#
loop_
_entity_poly.entity_id
_entity_poly.type
_entity_poly.pdbx_seq_one_letter_code
_entity_poly.pdbx_strand_id
1 'polypeptide(L)'
;MTRRNQRETMRAGHARRAAERAAREAYCGQISKLAVRSLLYEVCIGPKPGLVDRFNNGAHRDMNLFTFLDSACALSSYFREITAQAMRHGRIPPERLLPHLRAPGIEAEREMFRATGGVNTHKGIVYSMGIFCAACGLLYNQSYCVSVERLFSLCAKIACGDHPPKEKTETNGERLYRQYRIEGVRGEAANGFPAARVHGLPALRKAGALGWDIDAAGIYALFHIMANLEDTNLISRSDLQTQRQVREHLAALLQAPDLSPAMLLAEAARMDQEFIRKNISPGGAADMLSMTLMAWWLEREFPERFCPAASGQMEESSGDKKIC
;
A
#
# COMPACT_ATOMS: atom_id res chain seq x y z
N MET A 1 -10.10 -54.33 -5.74
CA MET A 1 -10.04 -53.10 -6.57
C MET A 1 -9.24 -53.43 -7.83
N THR A 2 -9.85 -53.26 -9.02
CA THR A 2 -9.20 -53.58 -10.27
C THR A 2 -8.14 -52.51 -10.63
N ARG A 3 -7.05 -52.89 -11.35
CA ARG A 3 -6.01 -51.98 -11.84
C ARG A 3 -6.56 -50.79 -12.62
N ARG A 4 -7.75 -50.91 -13.23
CA ARG A 4 -8.47 -49.85 -13.94
C ARG A 4 -8.98 -48.79 -12.97
N ASN A 5 -9.62 -49.16 -11.87
CA ASN A 5 -10.11 -48.21 -10.87
C ASN A 5 -8.99 -47.43 -10.17
N GLN A 6 -7.83 -48.04 -9.95
CA GLN A 6 -6.64 -47.36 -9.42
C GLN A 6 -6.09 -46.29 -10.37
N ARG A 7 -6.04 -46.58 -11.69
CA ARG A 7 -5.60 -45.61 -12.69
C ARG A 7 -6.56 -44.44 -12.85
N GLU A 8 -7.87 -44.70 -12.79
CA GLU A 8 -8.89 -43.65 -12.86
C GLU A 8 -8.82 -42.72 -11.61
N THR A 9 -8.67 -43.29 -10.42
CA THR A 9 -8.48 -42.51 -9.16
C THR A 9 -7.19 -41.67 -9.19
N MET A 10 -6.09 -42.23 -9.68
CA MET A 10 -4.84 -41.47 -9.85
C MET A 10 -4.98 -40.32 -10.86
N ARG A 11 -5.63 -40.55 -12.02
CA ARG A 11 -5.88 -39.49 -13.00
C ARG A 11 -6.75 -38.38 -12.45
N ALA A 12 -7.82 -38.72 -11.72
CA ALA A 12 -8.67 -37.74 -11.06
C ALA A 12 -7.90 -36.93 -10.02
N GLY A 13 -7.03 -37.58 -9.24
CA GLY A 13 -6.16 -36.90 -8.27
C GLY A 13 -5.16 -35.94 -8.93
N HIS A 14 -4.55 -36.32 -10.05
CA HIS A 14 -3.67 -35.43 -10.81
C HIS A 14 -4.41 -34.23 -11.41
N ALA A 15 -5.56 -34.47 -12.01
CA ALA A 15 -6.40 -33.39 -12.58
C ALA A 15 -6.83 -32.39 -11.51
N ARG A 16 -7.25 -32.86 -10.32
CA ARG A 16 -7.59 -32.00 -9.19
C ARG A 16 -6.41 -31.14 -8.73
N ARG A 17 -5.22 -31.72 -8.53
CA ARG A 17 -4.00 -30.97 -8.14
C ARG A 17 -3.61 -29.95 -9.19
N ALA A 18 -3.73 -30.26 -10.48
CA ALA A 18 -3.48 -29.32 -11.56
C ALA A 18 -4.44 -28.13 -11.53
N ALA A 19 -5.73 -28.38 -11.32
CA ALA A 19 -6.75 -27.35 -11.17
C ALA A 19 -6.51 -26.45 -9.95
N GLU A 20 -6.17 -27.05 -8.79
CA GLU A 20 -5.83 -26.29 -7.58
C GLU A 20 -4.59 -25.41 -7.80
N ARG A 21 -3.57 -25.91 -8.49
CA ARG A 21 -2.38 -25.13 -8.85
C ARG A 21 -2.73 -23.96 -9.76
N ALA A 22 -3.50 -24.21 -10.82
CA ALA A 22 -3.95 -23.17 -11.76
C ALA A 22 -4.77 -22.07 -11.04
N ALA A 23 -5.65 -22.45 -10.13
CA ALA A 23 -6.45 -21.50 -9.34
C ALA A 23 -5.55 -20.62 -8.44
N ARG A 24 -4.53 -21.19 -7.79
CA ARG A 24 -3.54 -20.45 -7.00
C ARG A 24 -2.74 -19.47 -7.86
N GLU A 25 -2.26 -19.92 -9.01
CA GLU A 25 -1.51 -19.06 -9.94
C GLU A 25 -2.38 -17.91 -10.47
N ALA A 26 -3.63 -18.18 -10.81
CA ALA A 26 -4.59 -17.15 -11.24
C ALA A 26 -4.82 -16.11 -10.14
N TYR A 27 -5.04 -16.54 -8.89
CA TYR A 27 -5.22 -15.64 -7.76
C TYR A 27 -3.99 -14.75 -7.53
N CYS A 28 -2.78 -15.32 -7.49
CA CYS A 28 -1.54 -14.55 -7.35
C CYS A 28 -1.38 -13.52 -8.49
N GLY A 29 -1.75 -13.91 -9.72
CA GLY A 29 -1.75 -13.00 -10.86
C GLY A 29 -2.75 -11.86 -10.72
N GLN A 30 -3.94 -12.13 -10.16
CA GLN A 30 -4.96 -11.10 -9.91
C GLN A 30 -4.50 -10.11 -8.83
N ILE A 31 -3.98 -10.59 -7.70
CA ILE A 31 -3.42 -9.71 -6.63
C ILE A 31 -2.30 -8.84 -7.19
N SER A 32 -1.37 -9.41 -7.97
CA SER A 32 -0.30 -8.65 -8.61
C SER A 32 -0.83 -7.57 -9.55
N LYS A 33 -1.83 -7.88 -10.38
CA LYS A 33 -2.46 -6.88 -11.27
C LYS A 33 -3.06 -5.72 -10.50
N LEU A 34 -3.74 -5.98 -9.38
CA LEU A 34 -4.32 -4.92 -8.56
C LEU A 34 -3.23 -4.08 -7.88
N ALA A 35 -2.15 -4.69 -7.40
CA ALA A 35 -1.03 -3.97 -6.82
C ALA A 35 -0.39 -3.03 -7.86
N VAL A 36 -0.04 -3.53 -9.05
CA VAL A 36 0.50 -2.70 -10.14
C VAL A 36 -0.48 -1.60 -10.55
N ARG A 37 -1.77 -1.94 -10.72
CA ARG A 37 -2.82 -0.96 -11.04
C ARG A 37 -2.86 0.16 -10.01
N SER A 38 -2.72 -0.15 -8.73
CA SER A 38 -2.75 0.84 -7.65
C SER A 38 -1.58 1.82 -7.76
N LEU A 39 -0.38 1.34 -8.10
CA LEU A 39 0.78 2.20 -8.36
C LEU A 39 0.59 3.08 -9.59
N LEU A 40 0.06 2.50 -10.68
CA LEU A 40 -0.20 3.25 -11.91
C LEU A 40 -1.27 4.33 -11.70
N TYR A 41 -2.33 4.03 -10.95
CA TYR A 41 -3.35 5.02 -10.62
C TYR A 41 -2.81 6.10 -9.70
N GLU A 42 -2.04 5.70 -8.67
CA GLU A 42 -1.42 6.68 -7.77
C GLU A 42 -0.60 7.70 -8.54
N VAL A 43 0.32 7.26 -9.41
CA VAL A 43 1.17 8.19 -10.16
C VAL A 43 0.39 8.98 -11.22
N CYS A 44 -0.72 8.48 -11.75
CA CYS A 44 -1.54 9.19 -12.74
C CYS A 44 -2.53 10.18 -12.12
N ILE A 45 -2.99 9.97 -10.89
CA ILE A 45 -3.87 10.90 -10.17
C ILE A 45 -3.14 12.23 -10.00
N GLY A 46 -3.85 13.35 -10.22
CA GLY A 46 -3.28 14.67 -10.03
C GLY A 46 -4.29 15.81 -10.20
N PRO A 47 -3.85 17.06 -9.89
CA PRO A 47 -2.49 17.41 -9.46
C PRO A 47 -2.19 16.97 -8.02
N LYS A 48 -0.97 16.47 -7.77
CA LYS A 48 -0.53 16.04 -6.42
C LYS A 48 0.57 16.96 -5.88
N PRO A 49 0.42 17.56 -4.69
CA PRO A 49 1.40 18.50 -4.17
C PRO A 49 2.82 17.92 -4.08
N GLY A 50 3.74 18.44 -4.91
CA GLY A 50 5.17 18.10 -4.92
C GLY A 50 5.52 16.67 -5.32
N LEU A 51 4.54 15.87 -5.74
CA LEU A 51 4.71 14.49 -6.21
C LEU A 51 4.74 14.45 -7.74
N VAL A 52 5.40 13.43 -8.28
CA VAL A 52 5.28 13.13 -9.71
C VAL A 52 3.86 12.72 -10.03
N ASP A 53 3.28 13.30 -11.07
CA ASP A 53 1.99 12.92 -11.61
C ASP A 53 1.96 13.07 -13.16
N ARG A 54 0.79 12.97 -13.77
CA ARG A 54 0.64 13.10 -15.22
C ARG A 54 0.80 14.53 -15.74
N PHE A 55 0.83 15.54 -14.86
CA PHE A 55 0.95 16.94 -15.25
C PHE A 55 2.37 17.45 -15.15
N ASN A 56 3.14 16.99 -14.13
CA ASN A 56 4.52 17.42 -13.92
C ASN A 56 5.31 16.44 -13.04
N ASN A 57 6.59 16.76 -12.84
CA ASN A 57 7.50 15.90 -12.05
C ASN A 57 7.52 16.27 -10.54
N GLY A 58 6.61 17.15 -10.08
CA GLY A 58 6.63 17.61 -8.69
C GLY A 58 7.98 18.24 -8.30
N ALA A 59 8.41 17.97 -7.08
CA ALA A 59 9.68 18.42 -6.54
C ALA A 59 10.88 17.54 -6.95
N HIS A 60 10.81 16.83 -8.09
CA HIS A 60 11.82 15.87 -8.51
C HIS A 60 12.48 16.29 -9.83
N ARG A 61 13.81 16.06 -9.92
CA ARG A 61 14.61 16.29 -11.14
C ARG A 61 15.16 15.01 -11.74
N ASP A 62 15.10 13.91 -10.99
CA ASP A 62 15.70 12.61 -11.28
C ASP A 62 14.66 11.56 -11.69
N MET A 63 13.36 11.88 -11.60
CA MET A 63 12.26 10.98 -11.94
C MET A 63 11.08 11.72 -12.58
N ASN A 64 10.31 11.00 -13.37
CA ASN A 64 9.11 11.48 -14.05
C ASN A 64 8.05 10.37 -14.11
N LEU A 65 6.90 10.63 -14.73
CA LEU A 65 5.84 9.65 -14.90
C LEU A 65 6.34 8.31 -15.47
N PHE A 66 7.14 8.31 -16.52
CA PHE A 66 7.62 7.09 -17.16
C PHE A 66 8.53 6.27 -16.23
N THR A 67 9.37 6.95 -15.43
CA THR A 67 10.20 6.29 -14.40
C THR A 67 9.33 5.50 -13.41
N PHE A 68 8.17 6.05 -13.01
CA PHE A 68 7.22 5.36 -12.12
C PHE A 68 6.47 4.22 -12.83
N LEU A 69 6.11 4.39 -14.11
CA LEU A 69 5.47 3.32 -14.90
C LEU A 69 6.43 2.12 -15.05
N ASP A 70 7.69 2.36 -15.42
CA ASP A 70 8.70 1.31 -15.55
C ASP A 70 8.94 0.59 -14.23
N SER A 71 9.03 1.34 -13.15
CA SER A 71 9.16 0.80 -11.79
C SER A 71 7.97 -0.08 -11.39
N ALA A 72 6.74 0.39 -11.60
CA ALA A 72 5.52 -0.36 -11.28
C ALA A 72 5.44 -1.67 -12.09
N CYS A 73 5.78 -1.62 -13.37
CA CYS A 73 5.83 -2.81 -14.23
C CYS A 73 6.88 -3.82 -13.75
N ALA A 74 8.08 -3.37 -13.37
CA ALA A 74 9.16 -4.21 -12.87
C ALA A 74 8.76 -4.96 -11.58
N LEU A 75 7.93 -4.36 -10.72
CA LEU A 75 7.48 -4.95 -9.48
C LEU A 75 6.36 -6.00 -9.64
N SER A 76 5.81 -6.20 -10.83
CA SER A 76 4.70 -7.13 -11.06
C SER A 76 5.05 -8.58 -10.68
N SER A 77 6.23 -9.06 -11.06
CA SER A 77 6.70 -10.40 -10.71
C SER A 77 6.85 -10.59 -9.21
N TYR A 78 7.33 -9.57 -8.51
CA TYR A 78 7.49 -9.56 -7.06
C TYR A 78 6.15 -9.69 -6.33
N PHE A 79 5.13 -8.88 -6.67
CA PHE A 79 3.83 -8.97 -6.01
C PHE A 79 3.17 -10.35 -6.19
N ARG A 80 3.33 -10.95 -7.37
CA ARG A 80 2.88 -12.32 -7.63
C ARG A 80 3.64 -13.34 -6.76
N GLU A 81 4.96 -13.25 -6.72
CA GLU A 81 5.80 -14.19 -6.00
C GLU A 81 5.58 -14.10 -4.48
N ILE A 82 5.49 -12.90 -3.90
CA ILE A 82 5.31 -12.74 -2.47
C ILE A 82 3.95 -13.25 -2.00
N THR A 83 2.89 -13.06 -2.81
CA THR A 83 1.58 -13.67 -2.59
C THR A 83 1.68 -15.20 -2.57
N ALA A 84 2.35 -15.78 -3.58
CA ALA A 84 2.52 -17.23 -3.68
C ALA A 84 3.36 -17.78 -2.53
N GLN A 85 4.41 -17.08 -2.10
CA GLN A 85 5.23 -17.50 -0.95
C GLN A 85 4.42 -17.49 0.34
N ALA A 86 3.65 -16.45 0.61
CA ALA A 86 2.77 -16.41 1.78
C ALA A 86 1.77 -17.57 1.77
N MET A 87 1.18 -17.92 0.62
CA MET A 87 0.31 -19.09 0.50
C MET A 87 1.03 -20.40 0.83
N ARG A 88 2.29 -20.56 0.40
CA ARG A 88 3.12 -21.75 0.73
C ARG A 88 3.44 -21.83 2.22
N HIS A 89 3.64 -20.69 2.84
CA HIS A 89 3.96 -20.56 4.26
C HIS A 89 2.75 -20.37 5.18
N GLY A 90 1.53 -20.61 4.70
CA GLY A 90 0.27 -20.36 5.42
C GLY A 90 0.08 -21.11 6.76
N ARG A 91 1.01 -22.01 7.12
CA ARG A 91 1.06 -22.65 8.45
C ARG A 91 1.98 -21.94 9.44
N ILE A 92 2.78 -20.98 8.99
CA ILE A 92 3.66 -20.19 9.84
C ILE A 92 2.81 -19.08 10.47
N PRO A 93 2.94 -18.80 11.78
CA PRO A 93 2.30 -17.64 12.38
C PRO A 93 2.65 -16.34 11.64
N PRO A 94 1.71 -15.43 11.41
CA PRO A 94 1.95 -14.19 10.66
C PRO A 94 3.17 -13.40 11.15
N GLU A 95 3.38 -13.37 12.46
CA GLU A 95 4.48 -12.67 13.14
C GLU A 95 5.88 -13.25 12.80
N ARG A 96 5.91 -14.47 12.25
CA ARG A 96 7.15 -15.16 11.83
C ARG A 96 7.32 -15.23 10.32
N LEU A 97 6.39 -14.63 9.55
CA LEU A 97 6.38 -14.77 8.09
C LEU A 97 7.43 -13.88 7.42
N LEU A 98 7.63 -12.65 7.88
CA LEU A 98 8.42 -11.62 7.21
C LEU A 98 9.87 -12.04 6.90
N PRO A 99 10.60 -12.76 7.78
CA PRO A 99 11.94 -13.27 7.44
C PRO A 99 11.97 -14.14 6.18
N HIS A 100 10.92 -14.93 5.91
CA HIS A 100 10.81 -15.79 4.73
C HIS A 100 10.50 -15.00 3.44
N LEU A 101 10.01 -13.76 3.59
CA LEU A 101 9.64 -12.87 2.48
C LEU A 101 10.74 -11.86 2.14
N ARG A 102 11.81 -11.79 2.94
CA ARG A 102 12.86 -10.76 2.80
C ARG A 102 13.65 -10.89 1.50
N ALA A 103 14.04 -12.12 1.11
CA ALA A 103 14.83 -12.32 -0.10
C ALA A 103 14.14 -11.84 -1.38
N PRO A 104 12.84 -12.16 -1.64
CA PRO A 104 12.10 -11.57 -2.75
C PRO A 104 12.03 -10.05 -2.70
N GLY A 105 11.89 -9.45 -1.51
CA GLY A 105 11.85 -7.99 -1.35
C GLY A 105 13.17 -7.31 -1.76
N ILE A 106 14.31 -7.89 -1.35
CA ILE A 106 15.64 -7.41 -1.76
C ILE A 106 15.81 -7.47 -3.29
N GLU A 107 15.37 -8.57 -3.91
CA GLU A 107 15.45 -8.70 -5.38
C GLU A 107 14.52 -7.71 -6.08
N ALA A 108 13.32 -7.47 -5.54
CA ALA A 108 12.39 -6.47 -6.04
C ALA A 108 13.00 -5.05 -6.01
N GLU A 109 13.69 -4.68 -4.92
CA GLU A 109 14.41 -3.40 -4.87
C GLU A 109 15.46 -3.30 -5.98
N ARG A 110 16.22 -4.37 -6.25
CA ARG A 110 17.23 -4.41 -7.34
C ARG A 110 16.59 -4.25 -8.71
N GLU A 111 15.49 -4.96 -8.97
CA GLU A 111 14.74 -4.85 -10.22
C GLU A 111 14.18 -3.43 -10.42
N MET A 112 13.61 -2.85 -9.36
CA MET A 112 13.17 -1.45 -9.36
C MET A 112 14.31 -0.49 -9.74
N PHE A 113 15.46 -0.59 -9.06
CA PHE A 113 16.62 0.26 -9.37
C PHE A 113 17.16 0.04 -10.79
N ARG A 114 17.14 -1.20 -11.29
CA ARG A 114 17.54 -1.51 -12.65
C ARG A 114 16.60 -0.85 -13.67
N ALA A 115 15.28 -0.95 -13.46
CA ALA A 115 14.27 -0.38 -14.34
C ALA A 115 14.28 1.15 -14.35
N THR A 116 14.68 1.78 -13.25
CA THR A 116 14.66 3.24 -13.07
C THR A 116 16.03 3.91 -13.28
N GLY A 117 17.05 3.16 -13.75
CA GLY A 117 18.40 3.71 -13.89
C GLY A 117 19.06 4.11 -12.57
N GLY A 118 18.72 3.45 -11.48
CA GLY A 118 19.27 3.70 -10.14
C GLY A 118 18.46 4.68 -9.28
N VAL A 119 17.30 5.14 -9.77
CA VAL A 119 16.44 6.07 -9.02
C VAL A 119 15.49 5.33 -8.09
N ASN A 120 15.38 5.80 -6.85
CA ASN A 120 14.47 5.25 -5.85
C ASN A 120 13.06 5.80 -6.04
N THR A 121 12.19 5.03 -6.65
CA THR A 121 10.76 5.38 -6.84
C THR A 121 9.84 4.72 -5.82
N HIS A 122 9.96 3.41 -5.61
CA HIS A 122 8.99 2.56 -4.91
C HIS A 122 9.61 1.72 -3.77
N LYS A 123 10.75 2.12 -3.19
CA LYS A 123 11.37 1.31 -2.10
C LYS A 123 10.43 1.11 -0.91
N GLY A 124 9.69 2.15 -0.49
CA GLY A 124 8.66 2.06 0.55
C GLY A 124 7.54 1.09 0.18
N ILE A 125 7.11 1.12 -1.07
CA ILE A 125 6.07 0.24 -1.62
C ILE A 125 6.52 -1.22 -1.67
N VAL A 126 7.77 -1.52 -2.00
CA VAL A 126 8.27 -2.91 -1.95
C VAL A 126 8.03 -3.50 -0.56
N TYR A 127 8.22 -2.74 0.50
CA TYR A 127 7.95 -3.17 1.85
C TYR A 127 6.44 -3.22 2.16
N SER A 128 5.73 -2.11 2.03
CA SER A 128 4.33 -1.97 2.46
C SER A 128 3.37 -2.81 1.62
N MET A 129 3.43 -2.68 0.29
CA MET A 129 2.60 -3.45 -0.64
C MET A 129 2.99 -4.94 -0.63
N GLY A 130 4.27 -5.25 -0.40
CA GLY A 130 4.73 -6.61 -0.19
C GLY A 130 4.06 -7.30 0.99
N ILE A 131 4.00 -6.64 2.15
CA ILE A 131 3.26 -7.12 3.33
C ILE A 131 1.77 -7.31 3.00
N PHE A 132 1.17 -6.36 2.29
CA PHE A 132 -0.24 -6.42 1.93
C PHE A 132 -0.55 -7.59 0.99
N CYS A 133 0.26 -7.80 -0.04
CA CYS A 133 0.16 -8.95 -0.94
C CYS A 133 0.38 -10.28 -0.21
N ALA A 134 1.30 -10.32 0.76
CA ALA A 134 1.51 -11.50 1.60
C ALA A 134 0.27 -11.80 2.47
N ALA A 135 -0.35 -10.78 3.05
CA ALA A 135 -1.58 -10.91 3.81
C ALA A 135 -2.72 -11.47 2.93
N CYS A 136 -2.87 -10.99 1.69
CA CYS A 136 -3.80 -11.56 0.72
C CYS A 136 -3.51 -13.05 0.47
N GLY A 137 -2.23 -13.42 0.34
CA GLY A 137 -1.81 -14.82 0.16
C GLY A 137 -2.18 -15.73 1.33
N LEU A 138 -2.02 -15.27 2.58
CA LEU A 138 -2.43 -16.00 3.77
C LEU A 138 -3.95 -16.24 3.82
N LEU A 139 -4.73 -15.31 3.29
CA LEU A 139 -6.20 -15.39 3.27
C LEU A 139 -6.76 -16.21 2.11
N TYR A 140 -5.93 -16.74 1.21
CA TYR A 140 -6.39 -17.48 0.03
C TYR A 140 -7.34 -18.63 0.36
N ASN A 141 -7.05 -19.40 1.41
CA ASN A 141 -7.82 -20.59 1.79
C ASN A 141 -9.05 -20.28 2.70
N GLN A 142 -9.32 -19.01 2.98
CA GLN A 142 -10.51 -18.66 3.77
C GLN A 142 -11.77 -18.86 2.89
N SER A 143 -12.79 -19.50 3.50
CA SER A 143 -14.05 -19.82 2.83
C SER A 143 -15.13 -18.74 3.01
N TYR A 144 -14.82 -17.68 3.75
CA TYR A 144 -15.72 -16.56 4.04
C TYR A 144 -15.13 -15.24 3.57
N CYS A 145 -15.98 -14.25 3.34
CA CYS A 145 -15.55 -12.90 3.02
C CYS A 145 -14.80 -12.28 4.22
N VAL A 146 -13.63 -11.72 3.95
CA VAL A 146 -12.78 -11.07 4.94
C VAL A 146 -12.90 -9.56 4.78
N SER A 147 -13.16 -8.84 5.88
CA SER A 147 -13.14 -7.38 5.79
C SER A 147 -11.73 -6.87 5.48
N VAL A 148 -11.65 -5.79 4.71
CA VAL A 148 -10.37 -5.16 4.38
C VAL A 148 -9.69 -4.62 5.64
N GLU A 149 -10.45 -4.23 6.65
CA GLU A 149 -9.93 -3.84 7.97
C GLU A 149 -9.20 -5.00 8.66
N ARG A 150 -9.74 -6.21 8.55
CA ARG A 150 -9.08 -7.42 9.06
C ARG A 150 -7.82 -7.76 8.25
N LEU A 151 -7.82 -7.49 6.95
CA LEU A 151 -6.63 -7.64 6.12
C LEU A 151 -5.50 -6.70 6.61
N PHE A 152 -5.81 -5.43 6.90
CA PHE A 152 -4.85 -4.50 7.49
C PHE A 152 -4.35 -4.95 8.88
N SER A 153 -5.23 -5.50 9.71
CA SER A 153 -4.84 -6.08 11.01
C SER A 153 -3.87 -7.27 10.83
N LEU A 154 -4.05 -8.06 9.77
CA LEU A 154 -3.12 -9.13 9.44
C LEU A 154 -1.76 -8.58 8.96
N CYS A 155 -1.76 -7.46 8.23
CA CYS A 155 -0.52 -6.76 7.88
C CYS A 155 0.27 -6.33 9.12
N ALA A 156 -0.39 -5.80 10.15
CA ALA A 156 0.24 -5.46 11.42
C ALA A 156 0.94 -6.67 12.05
N LYS A 157 0.26 -7.83 12.11
CA LYS A 157 0.85 -9.06 12.64
C LYS A 157 2.08 -9.52 11.85
N ILE A 158 2.05 -9.40 10.52
CA ILE A 158 3.22 -9.73 9.69
C ILE A 158 4.37 -8.78 9.98
N ALA A 159 4.08 -7.47 10.08
CA ALA A 159 5.08 -6.43 10.31
C ALA A 159 5.73 -6.50 11.69
N CYS A 160 5.02 -6.98 12.73
CA CYS A 160 5.57 -7.18 14.08
C CYS A 160 6.80 -8.10 14.10
N GLY A 161 6.95 -8.99 13.11
CA GLY A 161 8.13 -9.84 12.95
C GLY A 161 9.34 -9.16 12.28
N ASP A 162 9.26 -7.85 12.03
CA ASP A 162 10.35 -7.12 11.36
C ASP A 162 11.50 -6.79 12.32
N HIS A 163 12.52 -7.61 12.28
CA HIS A 163 13.81 -7.37 12.93
C HIS A 163 14.89 -7.21 11.84
N PRO A 164 14.99 -6.03 11.20
CA PRO A 164 15.94 -5.84 10.13
C PRO A 164 17.37 -5.99 10.64
N PRO A 165 18.28 -6.57 9.84
CA PRO A 165 19.69 -6.52 10.14
C PRO A 165 20.13 -5.05 10.19
N LYS A 166 21.04 -4.72 11.09
CA LYS A 166 21.63 -3.37 11.14
C LYS A 166 22.31 -3.10 9.81
N GLU A 167 21.76 -2.16 9.04
CA GLU A 167 22.39 -1.71 7.81
C GLU A 167 23.64 -0.91 8.13
N LYS A 168 24.62 -0.95 7.20
CA LYS A 168 25.89 -0.20 7.36
C LYS A 168 25.69 1.31 7.21
N THR A 169 24.62 1.72 6.51
CA THR A 169 24.26 3.14 6.27
C THR A 169 22.89 3.42 6.85
N GLU A 170 22.82 4.48 7.68
CA GLU A 170 21.56 4.91 8.28
C GLU A 170 20.61 5.48 7.25
N THR A 171 19.39 4.99 7.20
CA THR A 171 18.31 5.53 6.36
C THR A 171 17.72 6.83 6.96
N ASN A 172 17.06 7.65 6.13
CA ASN A 172 16.33 8.84 6.62
C ASN A 172 15.31 8.49 7.70
N GLY A 173 14.60 7.37 7.56
CA GLY A 173 13.63 6.89 8.56
C GLY A 173 14.30 6.57 9.90
N GLU A 174 15.46 5.88 9.90
CA GLU A 174 16.21 5.56 11.13
C GLU A 174 16.74 6.82 11.81
N ARG A 175 17.21 7.81 11.02
CA ARG A 175 17.63 9.11 11.54
C ARG A 175 16.48 9.83 12.23
N LEU A 176 15.31 9.92 11.60
CA LEU A 176 14.14 10.58 12.16
C LEU A 176 13.58 9.82 13.37
N TYR A 177 13.63 8.49 13.36
CA TYR A 177 13.26 7.70 14.52
C TYR A 177 14.17 8.00 15.72
N ARG A 178 15.49 8.07 15.52
CA ARG A 178 16.44 8.37 16.58
C ARG A 178 16.22 9.77 17.14
N GLN A 179 15.99 10.75 16.27
CA GLN A 179 15.90 12.16 16.64
C GLN A 179 14.51 12.53 17.21
N TYR A 180 13.44 12.01 16.63
CA TYR A 180 12.07 12.45 16.91
C TYR A 180 11.10 11.33 17.29
N ARG A 181 11.57 10.08 17.32
CA ARG A 181 10.73 8.88 17.53
C ARG A 181 9.66 8.66 16.46
N ILE A 182 9.88 9.17 15.25
CA ILE A 182 8.97 8.98 14.10
C ILE A 182 9.29 7.64 13.45
N GLU A 183 8.34 6.71 13.50
CA GLU A 183 8.53 5.31 13.10
C GLU A 183 8.45 5.11 11.57
N GLY A 184 7.91 6.08 10.81
CA GLY A 184 7.77 6.05 9.35
C GLY A 184 6.97 4.84 8.86
N VAL A 185 7.36 4.29 7.71
CA VAL A 185 6.64 3.17 7.07
C VAL A 185 6.60 1.90 7.94
N ARG A 186 7.58 1.68 8.81
CA ARG A 186 7.58 0.52 9.72
C ARG A 186 6.55 0.69 10.83
N GLY A 187 6.42 1.88 11.38
CA GLY A 187 5.35 2.21 12.33
C GLY A 187 3.97 2.11 11.70
N GLU A 188 3.80 2.62 10.48
CA GLU A 188 2.56 2.44 9.71
C GLU A 188 2.23 0.94 9.56
N ALA A 189 3.21 0.12 9.14
CA ALA A 189 2.99 -1.31 8.96
C ALA A 189 2.67 -2.04 10.27
N ALA A 190 3.41 -1.76 11.35
CA ALA A 190 3.21 -2.38 12.65
C ALA A 190 1.83 -2.05 13.27
N ASN A 191 1.24 -0.91 12.87
CA ASN A 191 -0.10 -0.49 13.28
C ASN A 191 -1.18 -0.78 12.22
N GLY A 192 -0.88 -1.57 11.19
CA GLY A 192 -1.82 -1.95 10.11
C GLY A 192 -2.17 -0.79 9.21
N PHE A 193 -1.20 0.04 8.87
CA PHE A 193 -1.32 1.16 7.94
C PHE A 193 -2.49 2.11 8.26
N PRO A 194 -2.54 2.72 9.46
CA PRO A 194 -3.66 3.57 9.86
C PRO A 194 -3.91 4.73 8.91
N ALA A 195 -2.87 5.32 8.30
CA ALA A 195 -3.05 6.39 7.32
C ALA A 195 -3.88 5.94 6.11
N ALA A 196 -3.64 4.73 5.60
CA ALA A 196 -4.43 4.16 4.51
C ALA A 196 -5.79 3.65 5.00
N ARG A 197 -5.81 2.87 6.10
CA ARG A 197 -6.99 2.16 6.59
C ARG A 197 -8.05 3.10 7.18
N VAL A 198 -7.63 4.03 8.07
CA VAL A 198 -8.54 4.86 8.86
C VAL A 198 -8.87 6.17 8.15
N HIS A 199 -7.93 6.68 7.35
CA HIS A 199 -8.09 8.00 6.73
C HIS A 199 -8.29 7.92 5.22
N GLY A 200 -7.43 7.24 4.48
CA GLY A 200 -7.49 7.16 3.03
C GLY A 200 -8.69 6.38 2.51
N LEU A 201 -8.89 5.14 2.97
CA LEU A 201 -9.93 4.25 2.44
C LEU A 201 -11.36 4.77 2.70
N PRO A 202 -11.72 5.25 3.91
CA PRO A 202 -13.02 5.86 4.13
C PRO A 202 -13.26 7.11 3.26
N ALA A 203 -12.23 7.94 3.06
CA ALA A 203 -12.31 9.10 2.18
C ALA A 203 -12.57 8.69 0.73
N LEU A 204 -11.81 7.71 0.21
CA LEU A 204 -11.98 7.20 -1.15
C LEU A 204 -13.35 6.56 -1.36
N ARG A 205 -13.86 5.78 -0.38
CA ARG A 205 -15.21 5.20 -0.40
C ARG A 205 -16.28 6.30 -0.45
N LYS A 206 -16.14 7.35 0.40
CA LYS A 206 -17.06 8.49 0.43
C LYS A 206 -17.09 9.23 -0.90
N ALA A 207 -15.94 9.58 -1.45
CA ALA A 207 -15.84 10.27 -2.74
C ALA A 207 -16.43 9.41 -3.88
N GLY A 208 -16.15 8.11 -3.90
CA GLY A 208 -16.73 7.17 -4.86
C GLY A 208 -18.24 7.05 -4.76
N ALA A 209 -18.81 7.04 -3.54
CA ALA A 209 -20.25 7.04 -3.32
C ALA A 209 -20.93 8.37 -3.77
N LEU A 210 -20.20 9.48 -3.72
CA LEU A 210 -20.64 10.77 -4.24
C LEU A 210 -20.48 10.92 -5.75
N GLY A 211 -19.94 9.89 -6.44
CA GLY A 211 -19.72 9.92 -7.88
C GLY A 211 -18.58 10.83 -8.35
N TRP A 212 -17.64 11.18 -7.47
CA TRP A 212 -16.49 11.99 -7.84
C TRP A 212 -15.59 11.22 -8.83
N ASP A 213 -14.95 11.95 -9.74
CA ASP A 213 -13.96 11.34 -10.62
C ASP A 213 -12.73 10.84 -9.85
N ILE A 214 -11.90 10.08 -10.52
CA ILE A 214 -10.76 9.42 -9.87
C ILE A 214 -9.71 10.40 -9.36
N ASP A 215 -9.55 11.56 -9.99
CA ASP A 215 -8.61 12.58 -9.55
C ASP A 215 -9.09 13.24 -8.26
N ALA A 216 -10.32 13.74 -8.25
CA ALA A 216 -10.91 14.36 -7.08
C ALA A 216 -11.00 13.38 -5.90
N ALA A 217 -11.41 12.12 -6.16
CA ALA A 217 -11.47 11.08 -5.15
C ALA A 217 -10.08 10.72 -4.59
N GLY A 218 -9.08 10.60 -5.48
CA GLY A 218 -7.71 10.30 -5.09
C GLY A 218 -7.05 11.46 -4.32
N ILE A 219 -7.25 12.70 -4.74
CA ILE A 219 -6.76 13.89 -4.02
C ILE A 219 -7.45 14.04 -2.65
N TYR A 220 -8.74 13.76 -2.57
CA TYR A 220 -9.46 13.75 -1.30
C TYR A 220 -8.86 12.72 -0.32
N ALA A 221 -8.63 11.51 -0.80
CA ALA A 221 -7.97 10.46 -0.01
C ALA A 221 -6.53 10.85 0.37
N LEU A 222 -5.75 11.41 -0.56
CA LEU A 222 -4.39 11.88 -0.31
C LEU A 222 -4.36 12.96 0.77
N PHE A 223 -5.27 13.93 0.72
CA PHE A 223 -5.34 14.99 1.73
C PHE A 223 -5.72 14.46 3.11
N HIS A 224 -6.65 13.50 3.19
CA HIS A 224 -6.94 12.81 4.46
C HIS A 224 -5.72 12.06 5.00
N ILE A 225 -4.95 11.41 4.14
CA ILE A 225 -3.70 10.75 4.51
C ILE A 225 -2.67 11.79 5.00
N MET A 226 -2.40 12.83 4.22
CA MET A 226 -1.42 13.87 4.57
C MET A 226 -1.76 14.62 5.85
N ALA A 227 -3.04 14.83 6.14
CA ALA A 227 -3.49 15.46 7.38
C ALA A 227 -3.21 14.61 8.63
N ASN A 228 -3.00 13.29 8.48
CA ASN A 228 -2.88 12.36 9.60
C ASN A 228 -1.56 11.57 9.65
N LEU A 229 -0.76 11.60 8.59
CA LEU A 229 0.51 10.89 8.50
C LEU A 229 1.68 11.79 8.97
N GLU A 230 2.63 11.22 9.70
CA GLU A 230 3.97 11.80 9.89
C GLU A 230 4.87 11.33 8.74
N ASP A 231 4.89 12.12 7.66
CA ASP A 231 5.60 11.76 6.43
C ASP A 231 7.10 12.02 6.54
N THR A 232 7.89 10.96 6.69
CA THR A 232 9.35 11.03 6.82
C THR A 232 10.04 11.61 5.59
N ASN A 233 9.44 11.49 4.38
CA ASN A 233 9.98 12.10 3.17
C ASN A 233 9.77 13.62 3.18
N LEU A 234 8.57 14.07 3.54
CA LEU A 234 8.27 15.49 3.71
C LEU A 234 9.19 16.12 4.75
N ILE A 235 9.29 15.51 5.95
CA ILE A 235 10.12 16.02 7.05
C ILE A 235 11.60 16.07 6.62
N SER A 236 12.11 15.06 5.92
CA SER A 236 13.51 15.00 5.51
C SER A 236 13.90 16.06 4.46
N ARG A 237 12.92 16.54 3.68
CA ARG A 237 13.08 17.59 2.68
C ARG A 237 12.74 19.00 3.20
N SER A 238 12.18 19.08 4.40
CA SER A 238 11.83 20.33 5.07
C SER A 238 12.15 20.23 6.57
N ASP A 239 11.13 20.30 7.42
CA ASP A 239 11.22 20.17 8.87
C ASP A 239 9.87 19.76 9.49
N LEU A 240 9.88 19.53 10.83
CA LEU A 240 8.68 19.19 11.58
C LEU A 240 7.64 20.32 11.63
N GLN A 241 8.08 21.57 11.58
CA GLN A 241 7.16 22.71 11.61
C GLN A 241 6.37 22.77 10.30
N THR A 242 7.03 22.60 9.16
CA THR A 242 6.39 22.52 7.84
C THR A 242 5.39 21.36 7.80
N GLN A 243 5.78 20.19 8.32
CA GLN A 243 4.87 19.03 8.42
C GLN A 243 3.61 19.37 9.22
N ARG A 244 3.73 20.03 10.39
CA ARG A 244 2.58 20.44 11.20
C ARG A 244 1.69 21.42 10.48
N GLN A 245 2.26 22.45 9.86
CA GLN A 245 1.52 23.45 9.09
C GLN A 245 0.71 22.82 7.95
N VAL A 246 1.31 21.87 7.21
CA VAL A 246 0.60 21.14 6.15
C VAL A 246 -0.56 20.34 6.72
N ARG A 247 -0.37 19.62 7.83
CA ARG A 247 -1.43 18.85 8.48
C ARG A 247 -2.57 19.73 8.97
N GLU A 248 -2.27 20.83 9.65
CA GLU A 248 -3.26 21.79 10.16
C GLU A 248 -4.05 22.42 9.01
N HIS A 249 -3.36 22.85 7.96
CA HIS A 249 -4.00 23.41 6.78
C HIS A 249 -4.99 22.44 6.12
N LEU A 250 -4.53 21.19 5.87
CA LEU A 250 -5.38 20.17 5.26
C LEU A 250 -6.53 19.75 6.17
N ALA A 251 -6.30 19.63 7.48
CA ALA A 251 -7.36 19.34 8.44
C ALA A 251 -8.46 20.40 8.42
N ALA A 252 -8.09 21.67 8.35
CA ALA A 252 -9.05 22.78 8.24
C ALA A 252 -9.82 22.75 6.91
N LEU A 253 -9.11 22.53 5.79
CA LEU A 253 -9.73 22.41 4.47
C LEU A 253 -10.78 21.29 4.41
N LEU A 254 -10.42 20.11 4.94
CA LEU A 254 -11.29 18.92 4.92
C LEU A 254 -12.54 19.05 5.78
N GLN A 255 -12.60 20.03 6.69
CA GLN A 255 -13.77 20.34 7.51
C GLN A 255 -14.66 21.42 6.88
N ALA A 256 -14.27 22.00 5.74
CA ALA A 256 -15.07 23.03 5.08
C ALA A 256 -16.44 22.44 4.64
N PRO A 257 -17.56 23.09 5.00
CA PRO A 257 -18.91 22.57 4.73
C PRO A 257 -19.22 22.46 3.24
N ASP A 258 -18.66 23.36 2.43
CA ASP A 258 -18.89 23.44 0.99
C ASP A 258 -17.77 22.82 0.14
N LEU A 259 -17.00 21.90 0.73
CA LEU A 259 -15.87 21.28 0.04
C LEU A 259 -16.32 20.54 -1.21
N SER A 260 -15.91 21.02 -2.37
CA SER A 260 -16.22 20.45 -3.68
C SER A 260 -14.99 19.85 -4.37
N PRO A 261 -15.17 18.95 -5.35
CA PRO A 261 -14.07 18.47 -6.20
C PRO A 261 -13.23 19.58 -6.80
N ALA A 262 -13.87 20.63 -7.31
CA ALA A 262 -13.17 21.77 -7.92
C ALA A 262 -12.30 22.53 -6.91
N MET A 263 -12.76 22.74 -5.68
CA MET A 263 -11.97 23.36 -4.60
C MET A 263 -10.78 22.50 -4.21
N LEU A 264 -10.97 21.18 -4.09
CA LEU A 264 -9.89 20.24 -3.78
C LEU A 264 -8.79 20.27 -4.84
N LEU A 265 -9.17 20.18 -6.11
CA LEU A 265 -8.21 20.17 -7.22
C LEU A 265 -7.50 21.51 -7.37
N ALA A 266 -8.20 22.63 -7.16
CA ALA A 266 -7.61 23.96 -7.15
C ALA A 266 -6.57 24.13 -6.03
N GLU A 267 -6.90 23.68 -4.81
CA GLU A 267 -5.97 23.73 -3.68
C GLU A 267 -4.78 22.78 -3.89
N ALA A 268 -5.01 21.58 -4.44
CA ALA A 268 -3.94 20.67 -4.78
C ALA A 268 -2.95 21.30 -5.78
N ALA A 269 -3.46 21.95 -6.82
CA ALA A 269 -2.63 22.67 -7.79
C ALA A 269 -1.84 23.83 -7.17
N ARG A 270 -2.48 24.60 -6.25
CA ARG A 270 -1.80 25.67 -5.52
C ARG A 270 -0.67 25.12 -4.63
N MET A 271 -0.96 24.07 -3.86
CA MET A 271 0.02 23.42 -3.01
C MET A 271 1.16 22.79 -3.82
N ASP A 272 0.86 22.22 -5.00
CA ASP A 272 1.87 21.63 -5.87
C ASP A 272 2.93 22.67 -6.26
N GLN A 273 2.51 23.84 -6.73
CA GLN A 273 3.44 24.93 -7.05
C GLN A 273 4.28 25.37 -5.84
N GLU A 274 3.69 25.41 -4.66
CA GLU A 274 4.39 25.76 -3.43
C GLU A 274 5.43 24.68 -3.06
N PHE A 275 5.05 23.41 -3.13
CA PHE A 275 5.91 22.28 -2.79
C PHE A 275 7.08 22.13 -3.77
N ILE A 276 6.84 22.35 -5.06
CA ILE A 276 7.90 22.39 -6.08
C ILE A 276 8.92 23.47 -5.73
N ARG A 277 8.48 24.68 -5.43
CA ARG A 277 9.39 25.80 -5.07
C ARG A 277 10.21 25.51 -3.81
N LYS A 278 9.61 24.83 -2.83
CA LYS A 278 10.24 24.49 -1.55
C LYS A 278 10.97 23.14 -1.58
N ASN A 279 10.97 22.43 -2.71
CA ASN A 279 11.52 21.07 -2.85
C ASN A 279 10.93 20.04 -1.86
N ILE A 280 9.64 20.17 -1.57
CA ILE A 280 8.90 19.28 -0.66
C ILE A 280 8.23 18.16 -1.48
N SER A 281 8.29 16.92 -0.99
CA SER A 281 7.61 15.77 -1.60
C SER A 281 7.08 14.83 -0.52
N PRO A 282 5.75 14.64 -0.40
CA PRO A 282 5.14 13.77 0.59
C PRO A 282 5.08 12.31 0.09
N GLY A 283 6.26 11.70 -0.15
CA GLY A 283 6.37 10.36 -0.73
C GLY A 283 5.77 9.26 0.13
N GLY A 284 5.78 9.43 1.47
CA GLY A 284 5.10 8.49 2.38
C GLY A 284 3.58 8.51 2.21
N ALA A 285 3.00 9.68 1.97
CA ALA A 285 1.57 9.81 1.70
C ALA A 285 1.19 9.19 0.33
N ALA A 286 2.06 9.29 -0.68
CA ALA A 286 1.89 8.62 -1.98
C ALA A 286 1.87 7.08 -1.82
N ASP A 287 2.80 6.52 -1.03
CA ASP A 287 2.80 5.09 -0.70
C ASP A 287 1.47 4.66 -0.04
N MET A 288 0.97 5.45 0.91
CA MET A 288 -0.30 5.16 1.59
C MET A 288 -1.51 5.34 0.66
N LEU A 289 -1.47 6.25 -0.31
CA LEU A 289 -2.50 6.34 -1.35
C LEU A 289 -2.53 5.09 -2.23
N SER A 290 -1.36 4.56 -2.61
CA SER A 290 -1.26 3.29 -3.34
C SER A 290 -1.87 2.13 -2.56
N MET A 291 -1.61 2.05 -1.25
CA MET A 291 -2.22 1.05 -0.35
C MET A 291 -3.74 1.21 -0.25
N THR A 292 -4.21 2.44 -0.17
CA THR A 292 -5.64 2.80 -0.15
C THR A 292 -6.34 2.33 -1.43
N LEU A 293 -5.75 2.62 -2.60
CA LEU A 293 -6.27 2.20 -3.90
C LEU A 293 -6.30 0.67 -4.01
N MET A 294 -5.27 -0.03 -3.55
CA MET A 294 -5.24 -1.50 -3.55
C MET A 294 -6.40 -2.08 -2.71
N ALA A 295 -6.60 -1.56 -1.51
CA ALA A 295 -7.70 -1.97 -0.64
C ALA A 295 -9.07 -1.71 -1.28
N TRP A 296 -9.26 -0.55 -1.88
CA TRP A 296 -10.49 -0.16 -2.57
C TRP A 296 -10.78 -1.04 -3.79
N TRP A 297 -9.75 -1.42 -4.58
CA TRP A 297 -9.92 -2.33 -5.71
C TRP A 297 -10.25 -3.75 -5.26
N LEU A 298 -9.67 -4.24 -4.16
CA LEU A 298 -10.00 -5.57 -3.62
C LEU A 298 -11.49 -5.69 -3.30
N GLU A 299 -12.07 -4.69 -2.65
CA GLU A 299 -13.50 -4.67 -2.33
C GLU A 299 -14.41 -4.68 -3.57
N ARG A 300 -13.97 -4.05 -4.63
CA ARG A 300 -14.79 -3.87 -5.85
C ARG A 300 -14.65 -5.04 -6.83
N GLU A 301 -13.49 -5.63 -6.93
CA GLU A 301 -13.20 -6.68 -7.92
C GLU A 301 -13.25 -8.10 -7.33
N PHE A 302 -13.20 -8.21 -6.01
CA PHE A 302 -13.33 -9.49 -5.29
C PHE A 302 -14.30 -9.39 -4.12
N PRO A 303 -15.54 -8.91 -4.34
CA PRO A 303 -16.51 -8.69 -3.25
C PRO A 303 -16.90 -9.98 -2.53
N GLU A 304 -16.74 -11.14 -3.16
CA GLU A 304 -16.95 -12.45 -2.56
C GLU A 304 -15.83 -12.85 -1.60
N ARG A 305 -14.67 -12.19 -1.67
CA ARG A 305 -13.50 -12.45 -0.82
C ARG A 305 -13.18 -11.32 0.13
N PHE A 306 -13.37 -10.08 -0.32
CA PHE A 306 -13.05 -8.89 0.44
C PHE A 306 -14.24 -7.94 0.48
N CYS A 307 -14.66 -7.56 1.66
CA CYS A 307 -15.80 -6.67 1.86
C CYS A 307 -15.43 -5.50 2.77
N PRO A 308 -16.19 -4.39 2.73
CA PRO A 308 -16.13 -3.38 3.77
C PRO A 308 -16.53 -3.98 5.12
N ALA A 309 -16.02 -3.45 6.24
CA ALA A 309 -16.52 -3.83 7.56
C ALA A 309 -18.02 -3.58 7.63
N ALA A 310 -18.77 -4.52 8.20
CA ALA A 310 -20.18 -4.31 8.45
C ALA A 310 -20.37 -3.08 9.36
N SER A 311 -21.22 -2.15 8.93
CA SER A 311 -21.56 -0.97 9.71
C SER A 311 -22.15 -1.42 11.07
N GLY A 312 -21.34 -1.39 12.13
CA GLY A 312 -21.74 -1.82 13.49
C GLY A 312 -20.72 -2.71 14.21
N GLN A 313 -19.71 -3.23 13.53
CA GLN A 313 -18.58 -3.94 14.16
C GLN A 313 -17.31 -3.07 14.11
N MET A 314 -17.36 -1.87 14.65
CA MET A 314 -16.19 -1.31 15.32
C MET A 314 -16.07 -2.14 16.62
N GLU A 315 -15.30 -3.23 16.57
CA GLU A 315 -14.78 -3.80 17.81
C GLU A 315 -14.07 -2.65 18.51
N GLU A 316 -14.67 -2.20 19.62
CA GLU A 316 -13.97 -1.45 20.64
C GLU A 316 -12.74 -2.30 21.00
N SER A 317 -11.61 -2.00 20.40
CA SER A 317 -10.34 -2.39 20.97
C SER A 317 -10.16 -1.54 22.23
N SER A 318 -10.92 -1.92 23.28
CA SER A 318 -10.63 -1.53 24.64
C SER A 318 -9.21 -1.97 24.93
N GLY A 319 -8.30 -1.00 24.97
CA GLY A 319 -7.12 -1.07 25.83
C GLY A 319 -6.15 -2.22 25.58
N ASP A 320 -5.78 -2.55 24.35
CA ASP A 320 -4.65 -3.43 24.13
C ASP A 320 -3.39 -2.62 23.89
N LYS A 321 -2.47 -2.80 24.85
CA LYS A 321 -1.07 -2.42 24.83
C LYS A 321 -0.46 -2.71 23.46
N LYS A 322 0.46 -1.84 23.00
CA LYS A 322 1.30 -2.04 21.83
C LYS A 322 1.49 -3.53 21.53
N ILE A 323 1.01 -3.97 20.35
CA ILE A 323 1.01 -5.39 19.95
C ILE A 323 2.44 -5.89 19.69
N CYS A 324 3.43 -4.99 19.63
CA CYS A 324 4.86 -5.31 19.51
C CYS A 324 5.66 -4.73 20.68
#